data_cee32a7a318129915368c5f7025b5933
#
_entry.id   cee32a7a318129915368c5f7025b5933
#
_cell.length_a   1.000
_cell.length_b   1.000
_cell.length_c   1.000
_cell.angle_alpha   90.00
_cell.angle_beta   90.00
_cell.angle_gamma   90.00
#
_symmetry.space_group_name_H-M   'P 1'
#
loop_
_entity.id
_entity.type
_entity.pdbx_description
1 polymer ?
#
loop_
_entity_poly.entity_id
_entity_poly.type
_entity_poly.pdbx_seq_one_letter_code
_entity_poly.pdbx_strand_id
1 'polypeptide(L)'
;MSRFTIFVGGVHGSGKGKVCRYLSQEIISDYVSASQLLHWAVKDKTVEDIEANQNLLTILLPHVLQADKAFVIDGHFALWNKDKTIEVVSQNLFEACDPNVIIVVIENPEIIVARLKERDGIDYSQEEIERLQTLELENAHQISDNLGIPLYIVQSTKREEVVSCVLKIKQRMAIYTRDNISSKMLKTVIFRFDYAGGTDLTRFVNEIKQLDAIKEAFNSLRRIDAPRYNITVNTRDIEAGRLPLAEKQEAAIFRFYDCKYDTGLNVILDVSATSVCLTIDCRENYHGSKRYTELMGQLIHSLKAMDSFVSVQRIGIRKIDAQEVGESECISDYFNENYVAAQSWYRSPKQQINYAELFQIGRVNFNVVQHISSSKNGNPQAILDVDAFIENGGINSLIDDPKSLVDFMNYEMQDKMFEMFVYYASKSYLEKCKNL
;
A
#
# COMPACT_ATOMS: atom_id res chain seq x y z
N MET A 1 12.94 4.00 -10.68
CA MET A 1 13.22 3.33 -9.38
C MET A 1 14.49 2.51 -9.51
N SER A 2 15.27 2.32 -8.44
CA SER A 2 16.28 1.25 -8.42
C SER A 2 15.56 -0.10 -8.31
N ARG A 3 16.16 -1.15 -8.86
CA ARG A 3 15.67 -2.52 -8.68
C ARG A 3 15.54 -2.82 -7.18
N PHE A 4 14.42 -3.42 -6.77
CA PHE A 4 14.19 -3.87 -5.40
C PHE A 4 13.88 -5.37 -5.39
N THR A 5 14.76 -6.16 -4.80
CA THR A 5 14.68 -7.61 -4.86
C THR A 5 14.55 -8.19 -3.46
N ILE A 6 13.57 -9.05 -3.27
CA ILE A 6 13.38 -9.84 -2.05
C ILE A 6 13.60 -11.31 -2.38
N PHE A 7 14.50 -11.96 -1.68
CA PHE A 7 14.67 -13.41 -1.78
C PHE A 7 13.95 -14.10 -0.62
N VAL A 8 13.02 -14.99 -0.95
CA VAL A 8 12.23 -15.74 0.02
C VAL A 8 12.60 -17.22 -0.08
N GLY A 9 13.18 -17.76 0.99
CA GLY A 9 13.53 -19.15 1.12
C GLY A 9 12.72 -19.89 2.18
N GLY A 10 12.97 -21.18 2.30
CA GLY A 10 12.36 -22.07 3.28
C GLY A 10 12.04 -23.45 2.70
N VAL A 11 11.89 -24.42 3.57
CA VAL A 11 11.66 -25.84 3.21
C VAL A 11 10.40 -26.00 2.37
N HIS A 12 10.40 -27.00 1.47
CA HIS A 12 9.17 -27.41 0.78
C HIS A 12 8.07 -27.73 1.82
N GLY A 13 6.86 -27.22 1.61
CA GLY A 13 5.75 -27.41 2.55
C GLY A 13 5.66 -26.37 3.69
N SER A 14 6.65 -25.48 3.88
CA SER A 14 6.61 -24.41 4.90
C SER A 14 5.54 -23.33 4.62
N GLY A 15 4.98 -23.29 3.41
CA GLY A 15 4.03 -22.26 3.02
C GLY A 15 4.65 -21.05 2.32
N LYS A 16 5.94 -21.12 1.97
CA LYS A 16 6.71 -20.09 1.28
C LYS A 16 5.99 -19.46 0.10
N GLY A 17 5.42 -20.26 -0.84
CA GLY A 17 4.70 -19.75 -1.98
C GLY A 17 3.46 -18.90 -1.65
N LYS A 18 2.85 -19.07 -0.44
CA LYS A 18 1.78 -18.18 0.03
C LYS A 18 2.34 -16.83 0.47
N VAL A 19 3.50 -16.85 1.15
CA VAL A 19 4.21 -15.64 1.58
C VAL A 19 4.69 -14.85 0.36
N CYS A 20 5.29 -15.51 -0.64
CA CYS A 20 5.75 -14.87 -1.87
C CYS A 20 4.63 -14.16 -2.62
N ARG A 21 3.50 -14.85 -2.85
CA ARG A 21 2.34 -14.24 -3.54
C ARG A 21 1.76 -13.08 -2.77
N TYR A 22 1.64 -13.21 -1.45
CA TYR A 22 1.17 -12.14 -0.59
C TYR A 22 2.09 -10.92 -0.66
N LEU A 23 3.40 -11.11 -0.50
CA LEU A 23 4.40 -10.03 -0.63
C LEU A 23 4.35 -9.38 -2.01
N SER A 24 4.23 -10.17 -3.10
CA SER A 24 4.19 -9.62 -4.46
C SER A 24 3.00 -8.68 -4.66
N GLN A 25 1.85 -9.00 -4.06
CA GLN A 25 0.67 -8.14 -4.09
C GLN A 25 0.88 -6.88 -3.25
N GLU A 26 1.35 -7.04 -1.99
CA GLU A 26 1.50 -5.94 -1.03
C GLU A 26 2.51 -4.87 -1.46
N ILE A 27 3.61 -5.29 -2.11
CA ILE A 27 4.69 -4.38 -2.53
C ILE A 27 4.65 -4.02 -4.01
N ILE A 28 3.64 -4.45 -4.74
CA ILE A 28 3.52 -4.27 -6.20
C ILE A 28 4.81 -4.72 -6.89
N SER A 29 4.98 -6.03 -7.03
CA SER A 29 6.20 -6.62 -7.58
C SER A 29 5.93 -7.85 -8.44
N ASP A 30 6.85 -8.13 -9.35
CA ASP A 30 6.83 -9.34 -10.13
C ASP A 30 7.23 -10.54 -9.25
N TYR A 31 6.49 -11.65 -9.35
CA TYR A 31 6.81 -12.91 -8.69
C TYR A 31 7.66 -13.77 -9.61
N VAL A 32 8.82 -14.21 -9.12
CA VAL A 32 9.77 -15.05 -9.84
C VAL A 32 10.01 -16.34 -9.06
N SER A 33 9.65 -17.47 -9.63
CA SER A 33 9.96 -18.77 -9.05
C SER A 33 11.21 -19.37 -9.67
N ALA A 34 12.24 -19.64 -8.86
CA ALA A 34 13.48 -20.26 -9.33
C ALA A 34 13.23 -21.62 -10.00
N SER A 35 12.31 -22.43 -9.46
CA SER A 35 11.95 -23.72 -10.05
C SER A 35 11.25 -23.58 -11.42
N GLN A 36 10.43 -22.55 -11.63
CA GLN A 36 9.80 -22.28 -12.93
C GLN A 36 10.81 -21.79 -13.96
N LEU A 37 11.77 -20.96 -13.58
CA LEU A 37 12.84 -20.51 -14.47
C LEU A 37 13.68 -21.68 -14.99
N LEU A 38 14.01 -22.65 -14.12
CA LEU A 38 14.73 -23.85 -14.51
C LEU A 38 13.93 -24.70 -15.49
N HIS A 39 12.62 -24.83 -15.32
CA HIS A 39 11.76 -25.59 -16.24
C HIS A 39 11.62 -24.92 -17.61
N TRP A 40 11.69 -23.60 -17.70
CA TRP A 40 11.66 -22.90 -18.99
C TRP A 40 12.97 -23.07 -19.77
N ALA A 41 14.08 -23.20 -19.05
CA ALA A 41 15.41 -23.36 -19.66
C ALA A 41 15.71 -24.81 -20.12
N VAL A 42 15.10 -25.81 -19.44
CA VAL A 42 15.36 -27.23 -19.70
C VAL A 42 14.07 -27.94 -20.07
N LYS A 43 14.01 -28.50 -21.30
CA LYS A 43 12.84 -29.23 -21.80
C LYS A 43 12.61 -30.58 -21.10
N ASP A 44 13.65 -31.17 -20.52
CA ASP A 44 13.57 -32.43 -19.78
C ASP A 44 13.56 -32.24 -18.26
N LYS A 45 12.58 -32.85 -17.59
CA LYS A 45 12.30 -32.71 -16.16
C LYS A 45 13.27 -33.45 -15.22
N THR A 46 14.34 -34.03 -15.72
CA THR A 46 15.33 -34.70 -14.88
C THR A 46 16.38 -33.73 -14.38
N VAL A 47 16.15 -33.18 -13.19
CA VAL A 47 17.14 -32.39 -12.44
C VAL A 47 18.20 -33.35 -11.92
N GLU A 48 19.28 -33.50 -12.63
CA GLU A 48 20.35 -34.42 -12.24
C GLU A 48 21.40 -33.78 -11.34
N ASP A 49 21.55 -32.44 -11.37
CA ASP A 49 22.66 -31.76 -10.71
C ASP A 49 22.21 -30.41 -10.10
N ILE A 50 22.28 -30.29 -8.77
CA ILE A 50 21.95 -29.06 -8.05
C ILE A 50 22.91 -27.95 -8.41
N GLU A 51 24.21 -28.26 -8.58
CA GLU A 51 25.24 -27.30 -8.94
C GLU A 51 25.00 -26.73 -10.34
N ALA A 52 24.70 -27.56 -11.32
CA ALA A 52 24.36 -27.13 -12.68
C ALA A 52 23.14 -26.23 -12.70
N ASN A 53 22.10 -26.53 -11.90
CA ASN A 53 20.91 -25.68 -11.76
C ASN A 53 21.19 -24.33 -11.09
N GLN A 54 22.02 -24.29 -10.06
CA GLN A 54 22.45 -23.05 -9.43
C GLN A 54 23.24 -22.19 -10.42
N ASN A 55 24.15 -22.77 -11.19
CA ASN A 55 24.91 -22.08 -12.22
C ASN A 55 23.99 -21.51 -13.31
N LEU A 56 22.98 -22.29 -13.73
CA LEU A 56 22.00 -21.82 -14.70
C LEU A 56 21.15 -20.67 -14.16
N LEU A 57 20.68 -20.74 -12.92
CA LEU A 57 19.95 -19.64 -12.26
C LEU A 57 20.79 -18.38 -12.13
N THR A 58 22.08 -18.51 -11.81
CA THR A 58 23.03 -17.39 -11.74
C THR A 58 23.12 -16.65 -13.08
N ILE A 59 22.98 -17.34 -14.19
CA ILE A 59 22.94 -16.73 -15.53
C ILE A 59 21.56 -16.14 -15.85
N LEU A 60 20.47 -16.85 -15.53
CA LEU A 60 19.12 -16.46 -15.94
C LEU A 60 18.55 -15.31 -15.13
N LEU A 61 18.78 -15.28 -13.81
CA LEU A 61 18.17 -14.28 -12.91
C LEU A 61 18.52 -12.84 -13.32
N PRO A 62 19.76 -12.48 -13.63
CA PRO A 62 20.08 -11.11 -14.06
C PRO A 62 19.33 -10.66 -15.33
N HIS A 63 18.97 -11.61 -16.21
CA HIS A 63 18.20 -11.30 -17.43
C HIS A 63 16.71 -11.08 -17.15
N VAL A 64 16.17 -11.70 -16.10
CA VAL A 64 14.77 -11.56 -15.67
C VAL A 64 14.57 -10.34 -14.79
N LEU A 65 15.55 -10.06 -13.93
CA LEU A 65 15.50 -8.97 -12.95
C LEU A 65 15.81 -7.63 -13.61
N GLN A 66 14.82 -7.05 -14.27
CA GLN A 66 14.94 -5.76 -14.95
C GLN A 66 15.21 -4.62 -13.99
N ALA A 67 15.94 -3.61 -14.46
CA ALA A 67 16.07 -2.36 -13.75
C ALA A 67 14.69 -1.69 -13.56
N ASP A 68 14.58 -0.90 -12.50
CA ASP A 68 13.39 -0.10 -12.17
C ASP A 68 12.13 -0.86 -11.75
N LYS A 69 12.25 -2.16 -11.44
CA LYS A 69 11.16 -3.00 -10.94
C LYS A 69 11.45 -3.61 -9.57
N ALA A 70 10.37 -4.04 -8.91
CA ALA A 70 10.46 -4.83 -7.69
C ALA A 70 10.19 -6.32 -7.99
N PHE A 71 10.90 -7.22 -7.30
CA PHE A 71 10.79 -8.66 -7.49
C PHE A 71 10.71 -9.40 -6.15
N VAL A 72 9.88 -10.42 -6.11
CA VAL A 72 9.89 -11.45 -5.06
C VAL A 72 10.34 -12.76 -5.68
N ILE A 73 11.53 -13.23 -5.28
CA ILE A 73 12.13 -14.48 -5.75
C ILE A 73 11.80 -15.59 -4.76
N ASP A 74 11.15 -16.63 -5.25
CA ASP A 74 10.84 -17.86 -4.52
C ASP A 74 11.95 -18.88 -4.77
N GLY A 75 12.78 -19.15 -3.76
CA GLY A 75 13.92 -20.05 -3.87
C GLY A 75 14.15 -20.89 -2.60
N HIS A 76 15.38 -21.34 -2.42
CA HIS A 76 15.83 -22.12 -1.29
C HIS A 76 17.23 -21.67 -0.86
N PHE A 77 17.57 -21.88 0.41
CA PHE A 77 18.93 -21.74 0.95
C PHE A 77 19.64 -23.10 1.09
N ALA A 78 18.85 -24.18 1.18
CA ALA A 78 19.35 -25.55 1.18
C ALA A 78 18.35 -26.48 0.51
N LEU A 79 18.83 -27.54 -0.15
CA LEU A 79 18.04 -28.50 -0.90
C LEU A 79 18.54 -29.92 -0.65
N TRP A 80 17.66 -30.91 -0.76
CA TRP A 80 18.08 -32.31 -0.90
C TRP A 80 18.54 -32.60 -2.31
N ASN A 81 19.68 -33.28 -2.41
CA ASN A 81 20.08 -33.91 -3.65
C ASN A 81 19.41 -35.30 -3.81
N LYS A 82 19.71 -35.99 -4.91
CA LYS A 82 19.18 -37.34 -5.21
C LYS A 82 19.53 -38.40 -4.16
N ASP A 83 20.66 -38.23 -3.52
CA ASP A 83 21.17 -39.17 -2.48
C ASP A 83 20.63 -38.86 -1.09
N LYS A 84 19.65 -37.94 -1.01
CA LYS A 84 19.07 -37.41 0.24
C LYS A 84 20.08 -36.72 1.17
N THR A 85 21.22 -36.29 0.64
CA THR A 85 22.12 -35.39 1.35
C THR A 85 21.64 -33.92 1.14
N ILE A 86 21.88 -33.07 2.14
CA ILE A 86 21.47 -31.66 2.05
C ILE A 86 22.64 -30.87 1.49
N GLU A 87 22.40 -30.15 0.44
CA GLU A 87 23.33 -29.20 -0.18
C GLU A 87 22.86 -27.76 0.06
N VAL A 88 23.76 -26.89 0.50
CA VAL A 88 23.50 -25.48 0.68
C VAL A 88 23.64 -24.75 -0.67
N VAL A 89 22.81 -23.75 -0.87
CA VAL A 89 22.84 -22.93 -2.08
C VAL A 89 24.04 -21.99 -2.01
N SER A 90 24.78 -21.92 -3.11
CA SER A 90 26.00 -21.13 -3.22
C SER A 90 25.72 -19.62 -3.10
N GLN A 91 26.63 -18.89 -2.47
CA GLN A 91 26.61 -17.43 -2.38
C GLN A 91 26.53 -16.75 -3.74
N ASN A 92 27.15 -17.31 -4.78
CA ASN A 92 27.14 -16.74 -6.12
C ASN A 92 25.72 -16.52 -6.68
N LEU A 93 24.75 -17.38 -6.30
CA LEU A 93 23.35 -17.19 -6.69
C LEU A 93 22.77 -15.93 -6.07
N PHE A 94 23.08 -15.68 -4.81
CA PHE A 94 22.56 -14.50 -4.12
C PHE A 94 23.25 -13.21 -4.59
N GLU A 95 24.52 -13.26 -4.94
CA GLU A 95 25.22 -12.15 -5.58
C GLU A 95 24.61 -11.82 -6.95
N ALA A 96 24.22 -12.83 -7.73
CA ALA A 96 23.56 -12.64 -9.02
C ALA A 96 22.12 -12.08 -8.87
N CYS A 97 21.40 -12.46 -7.81
CA CYS A 97 20.08 -11.92 -7.51
C CYS A 97 20.16 -10.49 -6.98
N ASP A 98 21.25 -10.12 -6.28
CA ASP A 98 21.45 -8.86 -5.59
C ASP A 98 20.22 -8.48 -4.74
N PRO A 99 19.86 -9.30 -3.73
CA PRO A 99 18.66 -9.06 -2.93
C PRO A 99 18.88 -7.90 -1.95
N ASN A 100 17.83 -7.13 -1.72
CA ASN A 100 17.81 -6.06 -0.72
C ASN A 100 17.29 -6.56 0.63
N VAL A 101 16.60 -7.70 0.62
CA VAL A 101 16.02 -8.33 1.80
C VAL A 101 15.99 -9.85 1.61
N ILE A 102 16.31 -10.57 2.67
CA ILE A 102 16.14 -12.02 2.76
C ILE A 102 15.00 -12.32 3.73
N ILE A 103 14.15 -13.28 3.35
CA ILE A 103 13.07 -13.80 4.20
C ILE A 103 13.17 -15.32 4.22
N VAL A 104 13.15 -15.91 5.40
CA VAL A 104 13.04 -17.36 5.58
C VAL A 104 11.67 -17.70 6.16
N VAL A 105 10.94 -18.53 5.45
CA VAL A 105 9.63 -19.03 5.91
C VAL A 105 9.81 -20.34 6.62
N ILE A 106 9.52 -20.33 7.91
CA ILE A 106 9.57 -21.52 8.78
C ILE A 106 8.14 -22.00 9.12
N GLU A 107 8.05 -23.29 9.46
CA GLU A 107 6.81 -23.88 9.97
C GLU A 107 7.17 -25.04 10.91
N ASN A 108 6.20 -25.49 11.73
CA ASN A 108 6.37 -26.69 12.54
C ASN A 108 6.67 -27.90 11.62
N PRO A 109 7.76 -28.65 11.87
CA PRO A 109 8.15 -29.81 11.07
C PRO A 109 7.04 -30.86 10.90
N GLU A 110 6.23 -31.12 11.94
CA GLU A 110 5.07 -32.02 11.85
C GLU A 110 4.05 -31.57 10.83
N ILE A 111 3.80 -30.24 10.77
CA ILE A 111 2.87 -29.64 9.79
C ILE A 111 3.45 -29.77 8.38
N ILE A 112 4.76 -29.58 8.23
CA ILE A 112 5.46 -29.73 6.94
C ILE A 112 5.35 -31.17 6.44
N VAL A 113 5.66 -32.15 7.31
CA VAL A 113 5.54 -33.59 6.99
C VAL A 113 4.13 -33.95 6.52
N ALA A 114 3.10 -33.51 7.26
CA ALA A 114 1.71 -33.76 6.89
C ALA A 114 1.36 -33.17 5.52
N ARG A 115 1.76 -31.93 5.23
CA ARG A 115 1.53 -31.27 3.93
C ARG A 115 2.27 -31.95 2.78
N LEU A 116 3.50 -32.40 2.97
CA LEU A 116 4.28 -33.10 1.95
C LEU A 116 3.70 -34.47 1.66
N LYS A 117 3.26 -35.20 2.67
CA LYS A 117 2.58 -36.49 2.52
C LYS A 117 1.29 -36.35 1.72
N GLU A 118 0.48 -35.35 2.02
CA GLU A 118 -0.78 -35.07 1.29
C GLU A 118 -0.52 -34.68 -0.17
N ARG A 119 0.50 -33.85 -0.44
CA ARG A 119 0.79 -33.31 -1.78
C ARG A 119 1.53 -34.30 -2.67
N ASP A 120 2.57 -34.94 -2.13
CA ASP A 120 3.58 -35.69 -2.92
C ASP A 120 3.47 -37.19 -2.68
N GLY A 121 2.72 -37.64 -1.65
CA GLY A 121 2.62 -39.07 -1.28
C GLY A 121 3.90 -39.62 -0.68
N ILE A 122 4.86 -38.77 -0.29
CA ILE A 122 6.18 -39.18 0.24
C ILE A 122 6.17 -38.98 1.76
N ASP A 123 6.59 -40.02 2.49
CA ASP A 123 6.81 -39.96 3.94
C ASP A 123 8.23 -39.46 4.24
N TYR A 124 8.31 -38.23 4.77
CA TYR A 124 9.53 -37.69 5.36
C TYR A 124 9.51 -37.88 6.89
N SER A 125 10.66 -38.09 7.51
CA SER A 125 10.74 -38.04 8.97
C SER A 125 10.75 -36.57 9.44
N GLN A 126 10.28 -36.38 10.68
CA GLN A 126 10.32 -35.04 11.28
C GLN A 126 11.77 -34.55 11.41
N GLU A 127 12.70 -35.45 11.77
CA GLU A 127 14.12 -35.13 11.93
C GLU A 127 14.78 -34.69 10.61
N GLU A 128 14.41 -35.31 9.49
CA GLU A 128 14.90 -34.89 8.15
C GLU A 128 14.42 -33.44 7.82
N ILE A 129 13.17 -33.10 8.12
CA ILE A 129 12.62 -31.78 7.92
C ILE A 129 13.27 -30.74 8.86
N GLU A 130 13.44 -31.07 10.14
CA GLU A 130 14.11 -30.20 11.11
C GLU A 130 15.54 -29.90 10.69
N ARG A 131 16.28 -30.91 10.25
CA ARG A 131 17.65 -30.76 9.78
C ARG A 131 17.73 -29.86 8.55
N LEU A 132 16.84 -30.05 7.57
CA LEU A 132 16.79 -29.20 6.39
C LEU A 132 16.44 -27.75 6.74
N GLN A 133 15.44 -27.53 7.62
CA GLN A 133 15.03 -26.20 8.05
C GLN A 133 16.14 -25.48 8.81
N THR A 134 16.90 -26.21 9.62
CA THR A 134 18.07 -25.65 10.32
C THR A 134 19.14 -25.19 9.34
N LEU A 135 19.48 -26.00 8.33
CA LEU A 135 20.47 -25.62 7.32
C LEU A 135 19.98 -24.48 6.40
N GLU A 136 18.68 -24.41 6.10
CA GLU A 136 18.08 -23.24 5.40
C GLU A 136 18.32 -21.96 6.22
N LEU A 137 18.09 -22.00 7.53
CA LEU A 137 18.28 -20.87 8.43
C LEU A 137 19.76 -20.49 8.57
N GLU A 138 20.63 -21.46 8.79
CA GLU A 138 22.07 -21.22 8.94
C GLU A 138 22.67 -20.57 7.68
N ASN A 139 22.35 -21.11 6.50
CA ASN A 139 22.84 -20.52 5.25
C ASN A 139 22.23 -19.14 4.99
N ALA A 140 20.94 -18.92 5.30
CA ALA A 140 20.32 -17.61 5.19
C ALA A 140 20.99 -16.56 6.09
N HIS A 141 21.36 -16.93 7.32
CA HIS A 141 22.13 -16.06 8.21
C HIS A 141 23.51 -15.74 7.61
N GLN A 142 24.23 -16.76 7.15
CA GLN A 142 25.54 -16.56 6.53
C GLN A 142 25.47 -15.64 5.30
N ILE A 143 24.49 -15.83 4.43
CA ILE A 143 24.29 -14.96 3.24
C ILE A 143 23.92 -13.55 3.65
N SER A 144 23.01 -13.37 4.63
CA SER A 144 22.62 -12.08 5.18
C SER A 144 23.82 -11.30 5.71
N ASP A 145 24.66 -11.97 6.52
CA ASP A 145 25.86 -11.37 7.11
C ASP A 145 26.89 -11.00 6.02
N ASN A 146 27.15 -11.91 5.07
CA ASN A 146 28.12 -11.69 4.00
C ASN A 146 27.72 -10.55 3.06
N LEU A 147 26.43 -10.41 2.75
CA LEU A 147 25.92 -9.37 1.88
C LEU A 147 25.55 -8.07 2.63
N GLY A 148 25.53 -8.10 3.98
CA GLY A 148 25.15 -6.95 4.80
C GLY A 148 23.69 -6.51 4.62
N ILE A 149 22.78 -7.46 4.37
CA ILE A 149 21.36 -7.20 4.10
C ILE A 149 20.47 -7.79 5.20
N PRO A 150 19.29 -7.20 5.47
CA PRO A 150 18.41 -7.67 6.53
C PRO A 150 17.81 -9.04 6.22
N LEU A 151 17.76 -9.89 7.26
CA LEU A 151 17.09 -11.20 7.28
C LEU A 151 15.86 -11.13 8.19
N TYR A 152 14.74 -11.65 7.70
CA TYR A 152 13.52 -11.85 8.47
C TYR A 152 13.12 -13.32 8.48
N ILE A 153 12.76 -13.81 9.65
CA ILE A 153 12.25 -15.18 9.84
C ILE A 153 10.77 -15.06 10.15
N VAL A 154 9.92 -15.73 9.38
CA VAL A 154 8.47 -15.62 9.48
C VAL A 154 7.77 -16.96 9.34
N GLN A 155 6.70 -17.17 10.10
CA GLN A 155 5.75 -18.25 9.86
C GLN A 155 4.77 -17.87 8.73
N SER A 156 4.35 -18.84 7.93
CA SER A 156 3.43 -18.58 6.80
C SER A 156 2.09 -17.99 7.21
N THR A 157 1.69 -18.20 8.47
CA THR A 157 0.47 -17.64 9.08
C THR A 157 0.63 -16.21 9.59
N LYS A 158 1.87 -15.73 9.73
CA LYS A 158 2.22 -14.40 10.26
C LYS A 158 2.91 -13.51 9.21
N ARG A 159 2.62 -13.76 7.94
CA ARG A 159 3.24 -13.06 6.81
C ARG A 159 3.04 -11.54 6.82
N GLU A 160 1.97 -11.05 7.47
CA GLU A 160 1.67 -9.62 7.61
C GLU A 160 2.77 -8.87 8.40
N GLU A 161 3.41 -9.54 9.37
CA GLU A 161 4.43 -8.95 10.23
C GLU A 161 5.66 -8.47 9.44
N VAL A 162 6.01 -9.15 8.35
CA VAL A 162 7.19 -8.82 7.55
C VAL A 162 6.95 -7.73 6.51
N VAL A 163 5.70 -7.54 6.07
CA VAL A 163 5.37 -6.57 5.01
C VAL A 163 5.77 -5.15 5.39
N SER A 164 5.41 -4.70 6.57
CA SER A 164 5.73 -3.35 7.07
C SER A 164 7.25 -3.10 7.10
N CYS A 165 8.04 -4.11 7.47
CA CYS A 165 9.50 -4.01 7.47
C CYS A 165 10.06 -3.89 6.05
N VAL A 166 9.55 -4.72 5.13
CA VAL A 166 9.94 -4.70 3.71
C VAL A 166 9.60 -3.38 3.05
N LEU A 167 8.41 -2.86 3.28
CA LEU A 167 7.98 -1.56 2.73
C LEU A 167 8.87 -0.41 3.21
N LYS A 168 9.28 -0.41 4.49
CA LYS A 168 10.22 0.59 5.02
C LYS A 168 11.59 0.53 4.32
N ILE A 169 12.09 -0.66 4.01
CA ILE A 169 13.36 -0.83 3.30
C ILE A 169 13.21 -0.36 1.85
N LYS A 170 12.15 -0.81 1.16
CA LYS A 170 11.84 -0.39 -0.22
C LYS A 170 11.76 1.13 -0.33
N GLN A 171 11.11 1.79 0.63
CA GLN A 171 11.01 3.24 0.68
C GLN A 171 12.39 3.92 0.81
N ARG A 172 13.27 3.41 1.70
CA ARG A 172 14.63 3.97 1.88
C ARG A 172 15.50 3.85 0.63
N MET A 173 15.26 2.82 -0.17
CA MET A 173 16.03 2.54 -1.39
C MET A 173 15.41 3.15 -2.65
N ALA A 174 14.17 3.63 -2.59
CA ALA A 174 13.51 4.22 -3.74
C ALA A 174 14.22 5.51 -4.17
N ILE A 175 14.46 5.66 -5.46
CA ILE A 175 15.01 6.89 -6.05
C ILE A 175 14.04 8.06 -5.86
N TYR A 176 12.72 7.75 -5.94
CA TYR A 176 11.64 8.68 -5.68
C TYR A 176 10.93 8.27 -4.41
N THR A 177 10.89 9.14 -3.41
CA THR A 177 10.21 8.96 -2.14
C THR A 177 9.32 10.16 -1.86
N ARG A 178 8.35 10.02 -0.97
CA ARG A 178 7.50 11.15 -0.54
C ARG A 178 8.31 12.31 0.03
N ASP A 179 9.49 12.02 0.60
CA ASP A 179 10.33 13.00 1.26
C ASP A 179 11.26 13.74 0.27
N ASN A 180 11.57 13.12 -0.89
CA ASN A 180 12.48 13.71 -1.87
C ASN A 180 11.80 14.22 -3.15
N ILE A 181 10.48 14.05 -3.26
CA ILE A 181 9.68 14.59 -4.37
C ILE A 181 8.77 15.70 -3.87
N SER A 182 8.97 16.89 -4.40
CA SER A 182 8.03 18.00 -4.26
C SER A 182 6.98 17.92 -5.37
N SER A 183 5.78 17.43 -5.06
CA SER A 183 4.71 17.33 -6.06
C SER A 183 3.87 18.60 -6.12
N LYS A 184 4.10 19.43 -7.13
CA LYS A 184 3.27 20.60 -7.44
C LYS A 184 1.90 20.22 -8.00
N MET A 185 1.72 18.98 -8.46
CA MET A 185 0.43 18.46 -8.93
C MET A 185 -0.53 18.18 -7.78
N LEU A 186 -0.05 17.82 -6.60
CA LEU A 186 -0.90 17.53 -5.46
C LEU A 186 -1.69 18.77 -5.03
N LYS A 187 -2.99 18.73 -5.20
CA LYS A 187 -3.90 19.86 -4.89
C LYS A 187 -4.64 19.67 -3.60
N THR A 188 -5.03 18.43 -3.29
CA THR A 188 -5.84 18.16 -2.11
C THR A 188 -5.47 16.83 -1.49
N VAL A 189 -5.36 16.81 -0.17
CA VAL A 189 -5.30 15.58 0.63
C VAL A 189 -6.47 15.58 1.60
N ILE A 190 -7.19 14.46 1.66
CA ILE A 190 -8.33 14.27 2.56
C ILE A 190 -8.07 13.04 3.42
N PHE A 191 -8.09 13.20 4.73
CA PHE A 191 -8.14 12.10 5.69
C PHE A 191 -9.56 12.05 6.24
N ARG A 192 -10.17 10.87 6.19
CA ARG A 192 -11.54 10.71 6.67
C ARG A 192 -11.70 9.38 7.40
N PHE A 193 -12.41 9.42 8.52
CA PHE A 193 -13.00 8.22 9.07
C PHE A 193 -14.49 8.41 9.32
N ASP A 194 -15.26 7.37 9.01
CA ASP A 194 -16.68 7.30 9.25
C ASP A 194 -16.96 6.36 10.43
N TYR A 195 -17.92 6.72 11.25
CA TYR A 195 -18.30 5.95 12.42
C TYR A 195 -19.81 5.94 12.66
N ALA A 196 -20.26 4.93 13.39
CA ALA A 196 -21.63 4.81 13.86
C ALA A 196 -21.63 4.54 15.37
N GLY A 197 -22.74 4.87 16.03
CA GLY A 197 -22.93 4.72 17.46
C GLY A 197 -23.58 5.95 18.10
N GLY A 198 -23.92 5.85 19.37
CA GLY A 198 -24.64 6.88 20.12
C GLY A 198 -23.81 8.07 20.58
N THR A 199 -22.77 8.45 19.88
CA THR A 199 -21.81 9.49 20.31
C THR A 199 -22.49 10.85 20.44
N ASP A 200 -22.41 11.46 21.63
CA ASP A 200 -22.72 12.87 21.82
C ASP A 200 -21.65 13.73 21.16
N LEU A 201 -22.01 14.32 20.01
CA LEU A 201 -21.11 15.14 19.20
C LEU A 201 -20.54 16.33 20.00
N THR A 202 -21.36 16.96 20.86
CA THR A 202 -20.92 18.11 21.66
C THR A 202 -19.88 17.68 22.70
N ARG A 203 -20.10 16.55 23.35
CA ARG A 203 -19.14 15.96 24.28
C ARG A 203 -17.84 15.59 23.54
N PHE A 204 -17.93 14.92 22.41
CA PHE A 204 -16.77 14.56 21.59
C PHE A 204 -15.95 15.79 21.19
N VAL A 205 -16.59 16.82 20.65
CA VAL A 205 -15.91 18.07 20.28
C VAL A 205 -15.26 18.75 21.49
N ASN A 206 -15.89 18.70 22.66
CA ASN A 206 -15.30 19.26 23.88
C ASN A 206 -14.07 18.49 24.36
N GLU A 207 -14.04 17.17 24.18
CA GLU A 207 -12.87 16.35 24.50
C GLU A 207 -11.72 16.58 23.52
N ILE A 208 -11.98 16.55 22.21
CA ILE A 208 -10.92 16.78 21.22
C ILE A 208 -10.31 18.17 21.28
N LYS A 209 -11.05 19.19 21.71
CA LYS A 209 -10.50 20.53 22.00
C LYS A 209 -9.40 20.51 23.06
N GLN A 210 -9.39 19.52 23.95
CA GLN A 210 -8.39 19.41 25.02
C GLN A 210 -7.12 18.71 24.54
N LEU A 211 -7.16 17.98 23.43
CA LEU A 211 -5.99 17.33 22.85
C LEU A 211 -4.94 18.38 22.48
N ASP A 212 -3.71 18.17 22.92
CA ASP A 212 -2.62 19.09 22.63
C ASP A 212 -2.38 19.20 21.13
N ALA A 213 -2.50 18.09 20.39
CA ALA A 213 -2.40 18.09 18.93
C ALA A 213 -3.44 19.01 18.24
N ILE A 214 -4.65 19.15 18.79
CA ILE A 214 -5.68 20.06 18.26
C ILE A 214 -5.35 21.52 18.62
N LYS A 215 -4.94 21.77 19.88
CA LYS A 215 -4.54 23.11 20.34
C LYS A 215 -3.30 23.64 19.58
N GLU A 216 -2.39 22.73 19.27
CA GLU A 216 -1.20 23.04 18.47
C GLU A 216 -1.54 23.25 16.99
N ALA A 217 -2.51 22.48 16.45
CA ALA A 217 -2.86 22.51 15.05
C ALA A 217 -3.77 23.68 14.65
N PHE A 218 -4.77 24.04 15.49
CA PHE A 218 -5.83 24.96 15.09
C PHE A 218 -6.02 26.11 16.08
N ASN A 219 -6.31 27.31 15.53
CA ASN A 219 -6.62 28.51 16.34
C ASN A 219 -8.10 28.73 16.54
N SER A 220 -8.94 28.24 15.64
CA SER A 220 -10.34 28.64 15.54
C SER A 220 -11.27 27.44 15.39
N LEU A 221 -12.47 27.60 15.96
CA LEU A 221 -13.55 26.61 15.88
C LEU A 221 -14.88 27.33 15.66
N ARG A 222 -15.68 26.81 14.75
CA ARG A 222 -17.06 27.26 14.55
C ARG A 222 -18.01 26.07 14.39
N ARG A 223 -19.24 26.26 14.83
CA ARG A 223 -20.34 25.36 14.52
C ARG A 223 -21.00 25.81 13.21
N ILE A 224 -21.30 24.84 12.35
CA ILE A 224 -22.00 25.03 11.09
C ILE A 224 -23.25 24.14 11.15
N ASP A 225 -24.42 24.76 11.09
CA ASP A 225 -25.67 24.01 11.01
C ASP A 225 -26.01 23.80 9.53
N ALA A 226 -25.88 22.56 9.07
CA ALA A 226 -26.14 22.18 7.70
C ALA A 226 -27.38 21.27 7.64
N PRO A 227 -28.43 21.64 6.90
CA PRO A 227 -29.57 20.75 6.74
C PRO A 227 -29.17 19.53 5.92
N ARG A 228 -29.39 18.33 6.46
CA ARG A 228 -29.37 17.07 5.69
C ARG A 228 -30.79 16.69 5.34
N TYR A 229 -30.98 16.22 4.11
CA TYR A 229 -32.25 15.65 3.68
C TYR A 229 -32.05 14.13 3.55
N ASN A 230 -32.75 13.38 4.39
CA ASN A 230 -32.85 11.93 4.20
C ASN A 230 -34.02 11.69 3.24
N ILE A 231 -33.70 11.16 2.07
CA ILE A 231 -34.71 10.78 1.08
C ILE A 231 -34.91 9.29 1.25
N THR A 232 -36.01 8.87 1.85
CA THR A 232 -36.41 7.47 1.93
C THR A 232 -37.24 7.13 0.70
N VAL A 233 -36.68 6.30 -0.17
CA VAL A 233 -37.36 5.79 -1.35
C VAL A 233 -37.94 4.42 -1.04
N ASN A 234 -39.25 4.32 -0.95
CA ASN A 234 -39.95 3.03 -0.82
C ASN A 234 -40.46 2.61 -2.20
N THR A 235 -40.05 1.44 -2.66
CA THR A 235 -40.49 0.90 -3.96
C THR A 235 -42.01 0.85 -4.12
N ARG A 236 -42.78 0.56 -3.05
CA ARG A 236 -44.24 0.58 -3.04
C ARG A 236 -44.81 2.00 -3.27
N ASP A 237 -44.13 3.04 -2.82
CA ASP A 237 -44.59 4.41 -3.01
C ASP A 237 -44.32 4.89 -4.44
N ILE A 238 -43.23 4.43 -5.06
CA ILE A 238 -42.96 4.69 -6.49
C ILE A 238 -44.04 4.04 -7.37
N GLU A 239 -44.36 2.78 -7.09
CA GLU A 239 -45.44 2.05 -7.81
C GLU A 239 -46.82 2.70 -7.64
N ALA A 240 -47.06 3.37 -6.52
CA ALA A 240 -48.29 4.11 -6.24
C ALA A 240 -48.22 5.59 -6.71
N GLY A 241 -47.17 6.02 -7.40
CA GLY A 241 -46.99 7.39 -7.89
C GLY A 241 -46.80 8.43 -6.79
N ARG A 242 -46.36 8.01 -5.58
CA ARG A 242 -46.13 8.93 -4.46
C ARG A 242 -44.67 9.42 -4.52
N LEU A 243 -44.47 10.70 -4.23
CA LEU A 243 -43.15 11.30 -4.14
C LEU A 243 -42.42 10.77 -2.88
N PRO A 244 -41.08 10.54 -2.97
CA PRO A 244 -40.29 10.17 -1.82
C PRO A 244 -40.44 11.18 -0.68
N LEU A 245 -40.60 10.69 0.54
CA LEU A 245 -40.59 11.54 1.73
C LEU A 245 -39.17 12.02 1.99
N ALA A 246 -38.95 13.33 1.89
CA ALA A 246 -37.71 13.97 2.30
C ALA A 246 -37.85 14.49 3.74
N GLU A 247 -37.19 13.84 4.68
CA GLU A 247 -37.09 14.34 6.05
C GLU A 247 -35.87 15.26 6.18
N LYS A 248 -36.10 16.49 6.59
CA LYS A 248 -35.03 17.45 6.91
C LYS A 248 -34.48 17.08 8.30
N GLN A 249 -33.24 16.64 8.34
CA GLN A 249 -32.51 16.43 9.57
C GLN A 249 -31.47 17.55 9.75
N GLU A 250 -31.52 18.27 10.85
CA GLU A 250 -30.48 19.23 11.18
C GLU A 250 -29.22 18.49 11.59
N ALA A 251 -28.16 18.67 10.82
CA ALA A 251 -26.85 18.12 11.14
C ALA A 251 -25.89 19.25 11.50
N ALA A 252 -25.37 19.19 12.72
CA ALA A 252 -24.31 20.10 13.12
C ALA A 252 -22.95 19.56 12.67
N ILE A 253 -22.11 20.44 12.14
CA ILE A 253 -20.69 20.18 11.84
C ILE A 253 -19.88 21.17 12.66
N PHE A 254 -18.89 20.67 13.37
CA PHE A 254 -17.91 21.53 14.05
C PHE A 254 -16.66 21.59 13.20
N ARG A 255 -16.30 22.80 12.76
CA ARG A 255 -15.14 23.06 11.90
C ARG A 255 -14.03 23.73 12.67
N PHE A 256 -12.89 23.05 12.77
CA PHE A 256 -11.63 23.64 13.19
C PHE A 256 -10.92 24.19 11.94
N TYR A 257 -10.35 25.38 12.05
CA TYR A 257 -9.69 26.09 10.96
C TYR A 257 -8.58 27.00 11.50
N ASP A 258 -7.91 27.77 10.64
CA ASP A 258 -6.71 28.55 10.96
C ASP A 258 -5.57 27.64 11.46
N CYS A 259 -5.13 26.74 10.58
CA CYS A 259 -4.09 25.78 10.90
C CYS A 259 -2.72 26.48 11.08
N LYS A 260 -2.01 26.10 12.13
CA LYS A 260 -0.69 26.64 12.47
C LYS A 260 0.46 25.86 11.83
N TYR A 261 0.24 24.61 11.42
CA TYR A 261 1.30 23.71 10.99
C TYR A 261 1.94 24.13 9.67
N ASP A 262 1.11 24.57 8.74
CA ASP A 262 1.52 24.97 7.41
C ASP A 262 0.93 26.35 7.13
N THR A 263 1.69 27.40 7.47
CA THR A 263 1.28 28.78 7.23
C THR A 263 1.12 29.03 5.73
N GLY A 264 -0.11 29.36 5.34
CA GLY A 264 -0.45 29.57 3.93
C GLY A 264 -1.27 28.44 3.31
N LEU A 265 -1.38 27.27 3.95
CA LEU A 265 -2.32 26.22 3.54
C LEU A 265 -3.70 26.41 4.18
N ASN A 266 -4.74 26.08 3.44
CA ASN A 266 -6.07 25.98 3.97
C ASN A 266 -6.31 24.56 4.47
N VAL A 267 -6.19 24.36 5.78
CA VAL A 267 -6.42 23.07 6.45
C VAL A 267 -7.68 23.18 7.29
N ILE A 268 -8.63 22.29 7.05
CA ILE A 268 -9.93 22.26 7.71
C ILE A 268 -10.16 20.87 8.31
N LEU A 269 -10.55 20.82 9.59
CA LEU A 269 -11.02 19.61 10.24
C LEU A 269 -12.51 19.74 10.55
N ASP A 270 -13.32 18.96 9.87
CA ASP A 270 -14.76 18.87 10.07
C ASP A 270 -15.11 17.65 10.92
N VAL A 271 -15.85 17.88 12.00
CA VAL A 271 -16.35 16.85 12.92
C VAL A 271 -17.87 16.86 12.89
N SER A 272 -18.47 15.75 12.51
CA SER A 272 -19.93 15.54 12.45
C SER A 272 -20.34 14.36 13.32
N ALA A 273 -21.62 14.08 13.44
CA ALA A 273 -22.12 12.91 14.18
C ALA A 273 -21.74 11.55 13.58
N THR A 274 -21.26 11.50 12.34
CA THR A 274 -20.98 10.26 11.61
C THR A 274 -19.60 10.20 10.97
N SER A 275 -18.85 11.30 11.00
CA SER A 275 -17.53 11.33 10.36
C SER A 275 -16.63 12.43 10.93
N VAL A 276 -15.34 12.20 10.85
CA VAL A 276 -14.30 13.21 10.98
C VAL A 276 -13.56 13.29 9.66
N CYS A 277 -13.41 14.50 9.13
CA CYS A 277 -12.83 14.75 7.82
C CYS A 277 -11.82 15.90 7.91
N LEU A 278 -10.55 15.60 7.69
CA LEU A 278 -9.47 16.57 7.58
C LEU A 278 -9.17 16.81 6.10
N THR A 279 -9.36 18.03 5.63
CA THR A 279 -9.07 18.44 4.24
C THR A 279 -7.92 19.43 4.22
N ILE A 280 -6.92 19.15 3.39
CA ILE A 280 -5.73 19.97 3.19
C ILE A 280 -5.73 20.46 1.73
N ASP A 281 -5.75 21.77 1.53
CA ASP A 281 -5.50 22.39 0.23
C ASP A 281 -3.97 22.54 0.06
N CYS A 282 -3.41 21.64 -0.71
CA CYS A 282 -1.95 21.43 -0.84
C CYS A 282 -1.27 22.38 -1.81
N ARG A 283 -1.63 23.63 -1.88
CA ARG A 283 -0.95 24.58 -2.75
C ARG A 283 0.59 24.42 -2.65
N GLU A 284 1.37 25.41 -2.89
CA GLU A 284 2.83 25.31 -3.03
C GLU A 284 3.61 24.90 -1.76
N ASN A 285 2.98 24.87 -0.58
CA ASN A 285 3.63 24.75 0.73
C ASN A 285 3.31 23.45 1.51
N TYR A 286 2.90 22.39 0.83
CA TYR A 286 2.64 21.11 1.51
C TYR A 286 3.94 20.35 1.77
N HIS A 287 4.26 20.15 3.06
CA HIS A 287 5.49 19.49 3.52
C HIS A 287 5.29 18.04 3.99
N GLY A 288 4.22 17.40 3.57
CA GLY A 288 3.96 15.99 3.87
C GLY A 288 2.84 15.76 4.89
N SER A 289 2.50 14.50 5.08
CA SER A 289 1.27 14.07 5.77
C SER A 289 1.48 13.53 7.18
N LYS A 290 2.72 13.35 7.63
CA LYS A 290 3.02 12.66 8.89
C LYS A 290 2.30 13.25 10.10
N ARG A 291 2.31 14.56 10.25
CA ARG A 291 1.62 15.26 11.36
C ARG A 291 0.11 15.03 11.34
N TYR A 292 -0.45 14.96 10.14
CA TYR A 292 -1.89 14.77 9.94
C TYR A 292 -2.33 13.33 10.18
N THR A 293 -1.51 12.34 9.86
CA THR A 293 -1.78 10.95 10.21
C THR A 293 -1.72 10.73 11.72
N GLU A 294 -0.75 11.34 12.40
CA GLU A 294 -0.65 11.30 13.85
C GLU A 294 -1.87 11.95 14.51
N LEU A 295 -2.31 13.12 14.02
CA LEU A 295 -3.53 13.80 14.48
C LEU A 295 -4.77 12.92 14.30
N MET A 296 -4.96 12.33 13.11
CA MET A 296 -6.12 11.47 12.83
C MET A 296 -6.10 10.20 13.69
N GLY A 297 -4.93 9.61 13.92
CA GLY A 297 -4.77 8.46 14.83
C GLY A 297 -5.21 8.80 16.27
N GLN A 298 -4.81 9.96 16.79
CA GLN A 298 -5.23 10.43 18.12
C GLN A 298 -6.74 10.69 18.19
N LEU A 299 -7.33 11.26 17.15
CA LEU A 299 -8.78 11.52 17.11
C LEU A 299 -9.59 10.22 17.11
N ILE A 300 -9.18 9.21 16.34
CA ILE A 300 -9.85 7.90 16.31
C ILE A 300 -9.75 7.24 17.68
N HIS A 301 -8.55 7.26 18.27
CA HIS A 301 -8.34 6.69 19.62
C HIS A 301 -9.19 7.38 20.68
N SER A 302 -9.24 8.71 20.67
CA SER A 302 -10.06 9.51 21.61
C SER A 302 -11.55 9.20 21.44
N LEU A 303 -12.04 9.09 20.22
CA LEU A 303 -13.42 8.71 19.92
C LEU A 303 -13.77 7.35 20.51
N LYS A 304 -12.90 6.37 20.31
CA LYS A 304 -13.07 5.00 20.80
C LYS A 304 -13.02 4.92 22.34
N ALA A 305 -12.13 5.67 22.96
CA ALA A 305 -12.00 5.74 24.44
C ALA A 305 -13.20 6.41 25.11
N MET A 306 -13.83 7.36 24.42
CA MET A 306 -14.98 8.09 24.94
C MET A 306 -16.26 7.27 24.97
N ASP A 307 -16.48 6.41 23.97
CA ASP A 307 -17.68 5.59 23.84
C ASP A 307 -17.36 4.21 23.24
N SER A 308 -17.47 3.18 24.06
CA SER A 308 -17.22 1.79 23.67
C SER A 308 -18.22 1.24 22.64
N PHE A 309 -19.38 1.89 22.45
CA PHE A 309 -20.38 1.52 21.46
C PHE A 309 -20.10 2.15 20.09
N VAL A 310 -19.17 3.09 20.00
CA VAL A 310 -18.75 3.64 18.72
C VAL A 310 -18.03 2.59 17.89
N SER A 311 -18.51 2.39 16.68
CA SER A 311 -17.91 1.53 15.67
C SER A 311 -17.36 2.38 14.53
N VAL A 312 -16.05 2.35 14.33
CA VAL A 312 -15.42 2.94 13.15
C VAL A 312 -15.70 2.04 11.95
N GLN A 313 -16.33 2.56 10.93
CA GLN A 313 -16.81 1.82 9.77
C GLN A 313 -15.89 1.94 8.55
N ARG A 314 -15.23 3.10 8.40
CA ARG A 314 -14.33 3.37 7.29
C ARG A 314 -13.19 4.28 7.76
N ILE A 315 -11.99 3.98 7.27
CA ILE A 315 -10.82 4.87 7.36
C ILE A 315 -10.28 5.03 5.95
N GLY A 316 -10.14 6.26 5.47
CA GLY A 316 -9.69 6.55 4.11
C GLY A 316 -8.76 7.75 4.02
N ILE A 317 -7.91 7.71 3.00
CA ILE A 317 -7.04 8.82 2.58
C ILE A 317 -7.26 9.01 1.09
N ARG A 318 -7.58 10.22 0.67
CA ARG A 318 -7.74 10.58 -0.74
C ARG A 318 -6.75 11.65 -1.11
N LYS A 319 -6.07 11.46 -2.23
CA LYS A 319 -5.13 12.43 -2.82
C LYS A 319 -5.58 12.77 -4.22
N ILE A 320 -5.61 14.06 -4.51
CA ILE A 320 -5.99 14.59 -5.82
C ILE A 320 -4.80 15.36 -6.38
N ASP A 321 -4.17 14.78 -7.38
CA ASP A 321 -3.17 15.43 -8.21
C ASP A 321 -3.86 16.02 -9.44
N ALA A 322 -3.60 17.29 -9.76
CA ALA A 322 -4.17 17.94 -10.91
C ALA A 322 -3.16 18.88 -11.57
N GLN A 323 -3.07 18.77 -12.89
CA GLN A 323 -2.19 19.58 -13.72
C GLN A 323 -2.98 20.22 -14.87
N GLU A 324 -2.96 21.53 -14.93
CA GLU A 324 -3.39 22.29 -16.12
C GLU A 324 -2.22 22.31 -17.11
N VAL A 325 -2.49 21.96 -18.37
CA VAL A 325 -1.49 21.84 -19.43
C VAL A 325 -1.54 23.11 -20.26
N GLY A 326 -0.45 23.86 -20.30
CA GLY A 326 -0.34 25.11 -21.07
C GLY A 326 -0.32 24.88 -22.58
N GLU A 327 -0.42 25.97 -23.36
CA GLU A 327 -0.49 25.92 -24.84
C GLU A 327 0.76 25.26 -25.49
N SER A 328 1.92 25.34 -24.84
CA SER A 328 3.20 24.77 -25.32
C SER A 328 3.55 23.43 -24.68
N GLU A 329 2.69 22.87 -23.84
CA GLU A 329 2.93 21.67 -23.06
C GLU A 329 2.02 20.54 -23.49
N CYS A 330 2.44 19.30 -23.22
CA CYS A 330 1.67 18.10 -23.45
C CYS A 330 1.41 17.36 -22.13
N ILE A 331 0.35 16.57 -22.07
CA ILE A 331 0.08 15.73 -20.90
C ILE A 331 1.23 14.73 -20.68
N SER A 332 1.88 14.27 -21.75
CA SER A 332 3.07 13.41 -21.68
C SER A 332 4.29 14.04 -20.98
N ASP A 333 4.32 15.35 -20.80
CA ASP A 333 5.36 16.02 -20.03
C ASP A 333 5.19 15.75 -18.52
N TYR A 334 3.97 15.47 -18.08
CA TYR A 334 3.59 15.24 -16.68
C TYR A 334 3.26 13.79 -16.35
N PHE A 335 2.54 13.10 -17.25
CA PHE A 335 2.13 11.71 -17.08
C PHE A 335 2.67 10.85 -18.21
N ASN A 336 3.00 9.61 -17.92
CA ASN A 336 3.51 8.65 -18.89
C ASN A 336 2.36 7.93 -19.64
N GLU A 337 2.72 6.98 -20.50
CA GLU A 337 1.79 6.19 -21.32
C GLU A 337 0.79 5.34 -20.52
N ASN A 338 1.07 5.06 -19.25
CA ASN A 338 0.16 4.31 -18.37
C ASN A 338 -1.00 5.17 -17.87
N TYR A 339 -0.86 6.51 -17.92
CA TYR A 339 -1.94 7.39 -17.56
C TYR A 339 -2.89 7.54 -18.74
N VAL A 340 -4.10 7.05 -18.58
CA VAL A 340 -5.15 6.91 -19.58
C VAL A 340 -4.54 6.67 -20.95
N ALA A 341 -4.32 5.44 -21.34
CA ALA A 341 -3.57 4.97 -22.52
C ALA A 341 -3.99 5.59 -23.89
N ALA A 342 -4.53 6.76 -23.86
CA ALA A 342 -5.23 7.44 -24.92
C ALA A 342 -4.48 8.67 -25.42
N GLN A 343 -3.15 8.62 -25.53
CA GLN A 343 -2.43 9.68 -26.25
C GLN A 343 -3.03 9.95 -27.65
N SER A 344 -3.63 8.93 -28.27
CA SER A 344 -4.37 9.09 -29.53
C SER A 344 -5.68 9.87 -29.41
N TRP A 345 -6.25 10.02 -28.24
CA TRP A 345 -7.52 10.71 -28.01
C TRP A 345 -7.35 12.21 -27.79
N TYR A 346 -6.12 12.68 -27.59
CA TYR A 346 -5.79 14.09 -27.30
C TYR A 346 -5.90 15.03 -28.47
N ARG A 347 -6.24 14.59 -29.64
CA ARG A 347 -6.32 15.43 -30.83
C ARG A 347 -7.51 16.40 -30.85
N SER A 348 -8.40 16.29 -29.85
CA SER A 348 -9.53 17.22 -29.70
C SER A 348 -9.59 17.82 -28.30
N PRO A 349 -9.40 19.12 -28.11
CA PRO A 349 -9.38 19.77 -26.80
C PRO A 349 -10.73 19.80 -26.06
N LYS A 350 -11.79 19.25 -26.65
CA LYS A 350 -13.14 19.23 -26.08
C LYS A 350 -13.59 17.88 -25.53
N GLN A 351 -12.74 16.87 -25.54
CA GLN A 351 -13.13 15.54 -25.04
C GLN A 351 -12.85 15.42 -23.55
N GLN A 352 -13.88 15.04 -22.80
CA GLN A 352 -13.74 14.57 -21.43
C GLN A 352 -13.43 13.08 -21.47
N ILE A 353 -12.40 12.66 -20.75
CA ILE A 353 -12.08 11.27 -20.54
C ILE A 353 -12.17 11.01 -19.03
N ASN A 354 -12.91 9.98 -18.68
CA ASN A 354 -13.02 9.54 -17.30
C ASN A 354 -12.82 8.03 -17.25
N TYR A 355 -11.76 7.60 -16.59
CA TYR A 355 -11.45 6.20 -16.33
C TYR A 355 -11.40 6.00 -14.82
N ALA A 356 -12.16 5.03 -14.32
CA ALA A 356 -12.20 4.71 -12.90
C ALA A 356 -11.98 3.21 -12.71
N GLU A 357 -11.13 2.87 -11.76
CA GLU A 357 -10.81 1.50 -11.41
C GLU A 357 -10.90 1.33 -9.88
N LEU A 358 -11.61 0.30 -9.44
CA LEU A 358 -11.68 -0.11 -8.04
C LEU A 358 -11.00 -1.47 -7.90
N PHE A 359 -9.97 -1.55 -7.07
CA PHE A 359 -9.26 -2.79 -6.79
C PHE A 359 -8.78 -2.83 -5.34
N GLN A 360 -8.28 -3.98 -4.92
CA GLN A 360 -7.80 -4.20 -3.56
C GLN A 360 -6.35 -4.68 -3.58
N ILE A 361 -5.51 -4.10 -2.73
CA ILE A 361 -4.16 -4.57 -2.43
C ILE A 361 -4.10 -4.86 -0.93
N GLY A 362 -3.88 -6.14 -0.57
CA GLY A 362 -3.97 -6.57 0.82
C GLY A 362 -5.36 -6.32 1.39
N ARG A 363 -5.44 -5.52 2.43
CA ARG A 363 -6.71 -5.11 3.06
C ARG A 363 -7.19 -3.71 2.66
N VAL A 364 -6.43 -3.00 1.82
CA VAL A 364 -6.74 -1.64 1.39
C VAL A 364 -7.45 -1.67 0.04
N ASN A 365 -8.60 -1.03 -0.05
CA ASN A 365 -9.28 -0.76 -1.31
C ASN A 365 -8.74 0.53 -1.91
N PHE A 366 -8.54 0.55 -3.22
CA PHE A 366 -8.10 1.71 -3.98
C PHE A 366 -9.14 2.02 -5.07
N ASN A 367 -9.67 3.23 -5.03
CA ASN A 367 -10.45 3.79 -6.14
C ASN A 367 -9.57 4.82 -6.84
N VAL A 368 -9.13 4.49 -8.05
CA VAL A 368 -8.25 5.34 -8.86
C VAL A 368 -9.06 5.92 -10.00
N VAL A 369 -9.15 7.25 -10.05
CA VAL A 369 -9.84 7.96 -11.12
C VAL A 369 -8.83 8.80 -11.91
N GLN A 370 -8.76 8.55 -13.20
CA GLN A 370 -8.00 9.35 -14.16
C GLN A 370 -8.99 10.16 -14.98
N HIS A 371 -8.89 11.46 -14.89
CA HIS A 371 -9.85 12.36 -15.54
C HIS A 371 -9.12 13.42 -16.34
N ILE A 372 -9.59 13.65 -17.56
CA ILE A 372 -9.13 14.73 -18.43
C ILE A 372 -10.32 15.55 -18.84
N SER A 373 -10.23 16.85 -18.58
CA SER A 373 -11.25 17.84 -18.92
C SER A 373 -10.61 19.15 -19.34
N SER A 374 -11.40 20.08 -19.77
CA SER A 374 -10.94 21.48 -19.94
C SER A 374 -11.02 22.21 -18.61
N SER A 375 -9.97 22.96 -18.28
CA SER A 375 -9.98 23.88 -17.14
C SER A 375 -10.94 25.07 -17.38
N LYS A 376 -11.14 25.90 -16.36
CA LYS A 376 -11.91 27.14 -16.47
C LYS A 376 -11.36 28.08 -17.55
N ASN A 377 -10.07 28.01 -17.84
CA ASN A 377 -9.39 28.83 -18.87
C ASN A 377 -9.43 28.19 -20.26
N GLY A 378 -10.07 27.02 -20.41
CA GLY A 378 -10.14 26.29 -21.67
C GLY A 378 -8.97 25.37 -21.94
N ASN A 379 -7.90 25.40 -21.12
CA ASN A 379 -6.76 24.52 -21.24
C ASN A 379 -7.11 23.09 -20.79
N PRO A 380 -6.48 22.05 -21.35
CA PRO A 380 -6.61 20.69 -20.84
C PRO A 380 -6.16 20.61 -19.38
N GLN A 381 -6.93 19.89 -18.56
CA GLN A 381 -6.57 19.57 -17.19
C GLN A 381 -6.57 18.06 -17.00
N ALA A 382 -5.44 17.51 -16.53
CA ALA A 382 -5.30 16.11 -16.17
C ALA A 382 -5.37 15.96 -14.65
N ILE A 383 -6.17 15.00 -14.18
CA ILE A 383 -6.42 14.72 -12.77
C ILE A 383 -6.18 13.25 -12.50
N LEU A 384 -5.33 12.98 -11.52
CA LEU A 384 -5.18 11.66 -10.90
C LEU A 384 -5.74 11.75 -9.48
N ASP A 385 -6.83 11.04 -9.24
CA ASP A 385 -7.53 11.02 -7.97
C ASP A 385 -7.48 9.60 -7.40
N VAL A 386 -6.81 9.43 -6.27
CA VAL A 386 -6.61 8.14 -5.62
C VAL A 386 -7.25 8.19 -4.24
N ASP A 387 -8.27 7.37 -4.00
CA ASP A 387 -8.90 7.15 -2.70
C ASP A 387 -8.53 5.76 -2.19
N ALA A 388 -7.70 5.72 -1.14
CA ALA A 388 -7.30 4.50 -0.46
C ALA A 388 -8.11 4.37 0.83
N PHE A 389 -8.78 3.22 1.05
CA PHE A 389 -9.62 3.05 2.22
C PHE A 389 -9.73 1.60 2.69
N ILE A 390 -10.06 1.44 3.96
CA ILE A 390 -10.50 0.17 4.53
C ILE A 390 -11.88 0.33 5.15
N GLU A 391 -12.63 -0.76 5.19
CA GLU A 391 -13.97 -0.81 5.76
C GLU A 391 -14.15 -2.04 6.66
N ASN A 392 -15.04 -1.92 7.65
CA ASN A 392 -15.52 -3.02 8.50
C ASN A 392 -14.42 -3.81 9.25
N GLY A 393 -14.41 -5.13 9.13
CA GLY A 393 -13.67 -6.06 9.99
C GLY A 393 -12.14 -5.88 10.06
N GLY A 394 -11.51 -5.23 9.07
CA GLY A 394 -10.07 -4.95 9.08
C GLY A 394 -9.66 -3.78 9.99
N ILE A 395 -10.62 -3.01 10.49
CA ILE A 395 -10.37 -1.78 11.25
C ILE A 395 -10.08 -2.07 12.73
N ASN A 396 -10.82 -2.99 13.34
CA ASN A 396 -10.80 -3.18 14.80
C ASN A 396 -9.40 -3.46 15.36
N SER A 397 -8.62 -4.29 14.70
CA SER A 397 -7.24 -4.61 15.14
C SER A 397 -6.25 -3.44 15.01
N LEU A 398 -6.59 -2.43 14.19
CA LEU A 398 -5.72 -1.26 13.96
C LEU A 398 -5.98 -0.14 14.96
N ILE A 399 -7.25 0.04 15.37
CA ILE A 399 -7.63 1.17 16.23
C ILE A 399 -7.29 0.94 17.71
N ASP A 400 -7.01 -0.31 18.09
CA ASP A 400 -6.61 -0.64 19.47
C ASP A 400 -5.19 -0.11 19.81
N ASP A 401 -4.33 0.06 18.82
CA ASP A 401 -3.00 0.66 18.94
C ASP A 401 -2.84 1.86 18.01
N PRO A 402 -2.77 3.10 18.53
CA PRO A 402 -2.60 4.30 17.72
C PRO A 402 -1.38 4.28 16.81
N LYS A 403 -0.27 3.65 17.26
CA LYS A 403 0.96 3.55 16.46
C LYS A 403 0.76 2.63 15.25
N SER A 404 0.13 1.47 15.46
CA SER A 404 -0.21 0.55 14.37
C SER A 404 -1.11 1.22 13.33
N LEU A 405 -2.08 2.03 13.76
CA LEU A 405 -2.95 2.79 12.86
C LEU A 405 -2.17 3.84 12.05
N VAL A 406 -1.28 4.60 12.70
CA VAL A 406 -0.43 5.61 12.03
C VAL A 406 0.52 4.95 11.04
N ASP A 407 1.16 3.84 11.44
CA ASP A 407 2.04 3.05 10.56
C ASP A 407 1.25 2.51 9.36
N PHE A 408 0.05 1.99 9.57
CA PHE A 408 -0.84 1.53 8.51
C PHE A 408 -1.18 2.65 7.51
N MET A 409 -1.61 3.82 8.00
CA MET A 409 -1.93 4.96 7.15
C MET A 409 -0.70 5.44 6.35
N ASN A 410 0.49 5.40 6.94
CA ASN A 410 1.71 5.87 6.29
C ASN A 410 2.26 4.87 5.27
N TYR A 411 2.39 3.59 5.65
CA TYR A 411 3.11 2.59 4.85
C TYR A 411 2.19 1.74 3.96
N GLU A 412 1.02 1.34 4.47
CA GLU A 412 0.13 0.51 3.67
C GLU A 412 -0.83 1.32 2.78
N MET A 413 -1.16 2.55 3.14
CA MET A 413 -2.01 3.41 2.32
C MET A 413 -1.17 4.42 1.51
N GLN A 414 -0.50 5.35 2.17
CA GLN A 414 0.13 6.50 1.49
C GLN A 414 1.33 6.14 0.65
N ASP A 415 2.13 5.13 1.03
CA ASP A 415 3.26 4.71 0.21
C ASP A 415 2.78 4.05 -1.08
N LYS A 416 1.71 3.24 -1.01
CA LYS A 416 1.08 2.68 -2.22
C LYS A 416 0.45 3.75 -3.12
N MET A 417 -0.20 4.75 -2.53
CA MET A 417 -0.71 5.90 -3.30
C MET A 417 0.42 6.66 -3.99
N PHE A 418 1.56 6.82 -3.32
CA PHE A 418 2.74 7.46 -3.90
C PHE A 418 3.36 6.59 -5.00
N GLU A 419 3.44 5.27 -4.81
CA GLU A 419 3.87 4.34 -5.86
C GLU A 419 2.97 4.42 -7.11
N MET A 420 1.65 4.55 -6.93
CA MET A 420 0.72 4.78 -8.03
C MET A 420 0.98 6.12 -8.72
N PHE A 421 1.21 7.19 -7.96
CA PHE A 421 1.59 8.47 -8.52
C PHE A 421 2.87 8.36 -9.37
N VAL A 422 3.93 7.71 -8.85
CA VAL A 422 5.19 7.46 -9.59
C VAL A 422 4.94 6.59 -10.82
N TYR A 423 4.04 5.60 -10.74
CA TYR A 423 3.68 4.73 -11.86
C TYR A 423 3.02 5.49 -13.01
N TYR A 424 2.21 6.51 -12.72
CA TYR A 424 1.53 7.31 -13.73
C TYR A 424 2.31 8.56 -14.17
N ALA A 425 3.17 9.11 -13.32
CA ALA A 425 3.95 10.30 -13.61
C ALA A 425 5.05 10.03 -14.64
N SER A 426 5.36 11.02 -15.48
CA SER A 426 6.47 10.93 -16.42
C SER A 426 7.82 11.01 -15.68
N LYS A 427 8.84 10.31 -16.18
CA LYS A 427 10.18 10.36 -15.62
C LYS A 427 10.77 11.78 -15.65
N SER A 428 10.53 12.51 -16.72
CA SER A 428 10.97 13.91 -16.86
C SER A 428 10.37 14.82 -15.79
N TYR A 429 9.09 14.61 -15.46
CA TYR A 429 8.43 15.36 -14.39
C TYR A 429 8.98 14.99 -13.02
N LEU A 430 9.13 13.70 -12.72
CA LEU A 430 9.68 13.24 -11.44
C LEU A 430 11.10 13.77 -11.19
N GLU A 431 11.96 13.79 -12.22
CA GLU A 431 13.31 14.35 -12.09
C GLU A 431 13.28 15.88 -11.83
N LYS A 432 12.34 16.62 -12.41
CA LYS A 432 12.14 18.05 -12.13
C LYS A 432 11.64 18.32 -10.71
N CYS A 433 10.94 17.34 -10.10
CA CYS A 433 10.36 17.46 -8.77
C CYS A 433 11.27 16.97 -7.66
N LYS A 434 12.43 16.37 -7.98
CA LYS A 434 13.41 16.01 -6.96
C LYS A 434 13.86 17.26 -6.20
N ASN A 435 13.76 17.18 -4.89
CA ASN A 435 14.38 18.15 -4.01
C ASN A 435 15.91 17.90 -4.09
N LEU A 436 16.63 18.81 -4.66
CA LEU A 436 18.10 18.85 -4.72
C LEU A 436 18.70 19.17 -3.35
#